data_deee227b64fd086617a6d7a17e8763a9
#
_entry.id   deee227b64fd086617a6d7a17e8763a9
#
_cell.length_a   1.000
_cell.length_b   1.000
_cell.length_c   1.000
_cell.angle_alpha   90.00
_cell.angle_beta   90.00
_cell.angle_gamma   90.00
#
_symmetry.space_group_name_H-M   'P 1'
#
loop_
_entity.id
_entity.type
_entity.pdbx_description
1 polymer ?
#
loop_
_entity_poly.entity_id
_entity_poly.type
_entity_poly.pdbx_seq_one_letter_code
_entity_poly.pdbx_strand_id
1 'polypeptide(L)'
;MLVNPNGLSASASPLQTLTSVAQRDLIAEWLSPNFHLPELRAFEVLLVLVVAWLVLGRPTLFDMVAILAAMVLALESVRHLAIFVATATPVLVASWSEVWRRLAARMSWSPPAAPSRRWRSAATVAVLALVAVGVTARTADNLRRQPALTTQSVPTGAADWLAAHPEVGTRMFNQYAWGGYLADRFYPIPNRRLFVFSEGVLMGDELLFRYRHVAAVSPGWREVLDQAGVDYVVFDSGSPLDEVLSIEPSWRLAYRDATAVIYVRSPP
;
A
#
# COMPACT_ATOMS: atom_id res chain seq x y z
N MET A 1 -15.38 -21.57 -4.91
CA MET A 1 -15.55 -20.11 -4.71
C MET A 1 -17.00 -19.61 -4.81
N LEU A 2 -17.93 -20.36 -5.40
CA LEU A 2 -19.35 -19.96 -5.52
C LEU A 2 -20.16 -20.15 -4.21
N VAL A 3 -19.64 -20.93 -3.28
CA VAL A 3 -20.26 -21.17 -1.96
C VAL A 3 -19.66 -20.20 -0.94
N ASN A 4 -20.16 -18.98 -0.93
CA ASN A 4 -19.84 -17.96 0.06
C ASN A 4 -21.10 -17.10 0.33
N PRO A 5 -21.18 -16.37 1.46
CA PRO A 5 -22.36 -15.57 1.79
C PRO A 5 -22.74 -14.52 0.73
N ASN A 6 -21.78 -14.07 -0.06
CA ASN A 6 -21.95 -13.02 -1.07
C ASN A 6 -22.20 -13.57 -2.48
N GLY A 7 -22.19 -14.91 -2.69
CA GLY A 7 -22.46 -15.55 -3.97
C GLY A 7 -21.59 -14.99 -5.12
N LEU A 8 -22.23 -14.66 -6.25
CA LEU A 8 -21.55 -14.13 -7.43
C LEU A 8 -21.00 -12.70 -7.23
N SER A 9 -21.53 -11.93 -6.28
CA SER A 9 -21.04 -10.56 -6.03
C SER A 9 -19.59 -10.53 -5.52
N ALA A 10 -19.13 -11.58 -4.84
CA ALA A 10 -17.72 -11.72 -4.47
C ALA A 10 -16.78 -11.80 -5.70
N SER A 11 -17.27 -12.34 -6.82
CA SER A 11 -16.50 -12.40 -8.06
C SER A 11 -16.47 -11.06 -8.82
N ALA A 12 -17.42 -10.17 -8.53
CA ALA A 12 -17.45 -8.82 -9.10
C ALA A 12 -16.55 -7.83 -8.36
N SER A 13 -16.18 -8.10 -7.11
CA SER A 13 -15.34 -7.23 -6.27
C SER A 13 -14.01 -6.81 -6.92
N PRO A 14 -13.22 -7.71 -7.57
CA PRO A 14 -12.01 -7.29 -8.27
C PRO A 14 -12.27 -6.31 -9.42
N LEU A 15 -13.37 -6.47 -10.15
CA LEU A 15 -13.75 -5.55 -11.23
C LEU A 15 -14.19 -4.19 -10.67
N GLN A 16 -14.93 -4.18 -9.58
CA GLN A 16 -15.31 -2.94 -8.89
C GLN A 16 -14.08 -2.18 -8.40
N THR A 17 -13.10 -2.88 -7.84
CA THR A 17 -11.83 -2.28 -7.42
C THR A 17 -11.09 -1.64 -8.61
N LEU A 18 -10.99 -2.35 -9.75
CA LEU A 18 -10.30 -1.85 -10.94
C LEU A 18 -11.00 -0.64 -11.57
N THR A 19 -12.31 -0.51 -11.42
CA THR A 19 -13.11 0.58 -11.99
C THR A 19 -13.33 1.75 -11.02
N SER A 20 -12.99 1.60 -9.75
CA SER A 20 -13.12 2.64 -8.73
C SER A 20 -12.12 3.78 -8.96
N VAL A 21 -12.63 4.96 -9.25
CA VAL A 21 -11.82 6.17 -9.40
C VAL A 21 -11.26 6.60 -8.04
N ALA A 22 -12.08 6.53 -6.99
CA ALA A 22 -11.66 6.94 -5.65
C ALA A 22 -10.53 6.07 -5.12
N GLN A 23 -10.58 4.74 -5.32
CA GLN A 23 -9.51 3.86 -4.87
C GLN A 23 -8.20 4.14 -5.61
N ARG A 24 -8.26 4.30 -6.94
CA ARG A 24 -7.09 4.62 -7.75
C ARG A 24 -6.43 5.94 -7.36
N ASP A 25 -7.23 6.95 -7.00
CA ASP A 25 -6.73 8.31 -6.73
C ASP A 25 -6.37 8.54 -5.25
N LEU A 26 -6.88 7.73 -4.32
CA LEU A 26 -6.76 7.97 -2.88
C LEU A 26 -5.95 6.91 -2.13
N ILE A 27 -5.83 5.71 -2.68
CA ILE A 27 -5.14 4.61 -2.01
C ILE A 27 -3.72 4.50 -2.58
N ALA A 28 -2.71 4.68 -1.72
CA ALA A 28 -1.31 4.73 -2.11
C ALA A 28 -0.83 3.52 -2.93
N GLU A 29 -1.39 2.33 -2.69
CA GLU A 29 -1.05 1.11 -3.43
C GLU A 29 -1.47 1.13 -4.90
N TRP A 30 -2.48 1.95 -5.26
CA TRP A 30 -2.97 2.10 -6.62
C TRP A 30 -2.30 3.24 -7.38
N LEU A 31 -1.51 4.07 -6.70
CA LEU A 31 -0.75 5.13 -7.33
C LEU A 31 0.41 4.57 -8.16
N SER A 32 0.78 5.31 -9.18
CA SER A 32 1.97 5.04 -9.98
C SER A 32 3.23 5.05 -9.11
N PRO A 33 4.26 4.24 -9.45
CA PRO A 33 5.53 4.23 -8.73
C PRO A 33 6.17 5.61 -8.66
N ASN A 34 6.56 6.04 -7.45
CA ASN A 34 7.31 7.28 -7.26
C ASN A 34 8.81 7.02 -7.42
N PHE A 35 9.35 7.26 -8.60
CA PHE A 35 10.76 7.03 -8.94
C PHE A 35 11.76 7.90 -8.16
N HIS A 36 11.32 8.84 -7.33
CA HIS A 36 12.21 9.56 -6.42
C HIS A 36 12.56 8.74 -5.16
N LEU A 37 11.83 7.66 -4.90
CA LEU A 37 12.08 6.79 -3.75
C LEU A 37 13.24 5.83 -4.03
N PRO A 38 14.27 5.76 -3.14
CA PRO A 38 15.41 4.86 -3.30
C PRO A 38 15.03 3.38 -3.43
N GLU A 39 13.92 2.98 -2.81
CA GLU A 39 13.40 1.61 -2.82
C GLU A 39 13.02 1.13 -4.22
N LEU A 40 12.73 2.07 -5.14
CA LEU A 40 12.34 1.74 -6.51
C LEU A 40 13.51 1.68 -7.51
N ARG A 41 14.76 1.92 -7.05
CA ARG A 41 15.94 1.83 -7.93
C ARG A 41 16.11 0.45 -8.56
N ALA A 42 15.79 -0.63 -7.83
CA ALA A 42 15.83 -1.98 -8.38
C ALA A 42 14.82 -2.17 -9.52
N PHE A 43 13.65 -1.55 -9.41
CA PHE A 43 12.63 -1.55 -10.47
C PHE A 43 13.10 -0.75 -11.70
N GLU A 44 13.71 0.41 -11.52
CA GLU A 44 14.31 1.19 -12.62
C GLU A 44 15.34 0.37 -13.38
N VAL A 45 16.24 -0.30 -12.66
CA VAL A 45 17.25 -1.19 -13.29
C VAL A 45 16.56 -2.31 -14.07
N LEU A 46 15.51 -2.91 -13.52
CA LEU A 46 14.77 -3.97 -14.21
C LEU A 46 14.10 -3.46 -15.49
N LEU A 47 13.54 -2.25 -15.49
CA LEU A 47 12.99 -1.61 -16.68
C LEU A 47 14.06 -1.42 -17.77
N VAL A 48 15.24 -0.92 -17.41
CA VAL A 48 16.38 -0.78 -18.33
C VAL A 48 16.78 -2.12 -18.91
N LEU A 49 16.85 -3.17 -18.08
CA LEU A 49 17.16 -4.53 -18.53
C LEU A 49 16.11 -5.08 -19.49
N VAL A 50 14.82 -4.80 -19.30
CA VAL A 50 13.76 -5.18 -20.23
C VAL A 50 13.92 -4.46 -21.56
N VAL A 51 14.18 -3.15 -21.55
CA VAL A 51 14.40 -2.39 -22.79
C VAL A 51 15.63 -2.95 -23.55
N ALA A 52 16.73 -3.18 -22.85
CA ALA A 52 17.93 -3.77 -23.44
C ALA A 52 17.67 -5.17 -24.00
N TRP A 53 16.87 -5.98 -23.31
CA TRP A 53 16.44 -7.30 -23.79
C TRP A 53 15.58 -7.23 -25.06
N LEU A 54 14.68 -6.28 -25.18
CA LEU A 54 13.87 -6.09 -26.38
C LEU A 54 14.73 -5.76 -27.60
N VAL A 55 15.84 -5.02 -27.39
CA VAL A 55 16.77 -4.60 -28.47
C VAL A 55 17.79 -5.70 -28.80
N LEU A 56 18.42 -6.29 -27.79
CA LEU A 56 19.55 -7.21 -27.95
C LEU A 56 19.13 -8.69 -27.96
N GLY A 57 17.99 -9.00 -27.39
CA GLY A 57 17.45 -10.34 -27.30
C GLY A 57 16.78 -10.81 -28.60
N ARG A 58 16.15 -11.93 -28.51
CA ARG A 58 15.22 -12.46 -29.53
C ARG A 58 13.96 -12.94 -28.80
N PRO A 59 13.13 -11.99 -28.31
CA PRO A 59 11.94 -12.34 -27.55
C PRO A 59 10.97 -13.17 -28.40
N THR A 60 10.34 -14.15 -27.78
CA THR A 60 9.14 -14.73 -28.38
C THR A 60 8.00 -13.72 -28.27
N LEU A 61 7.02 -13.82 -29.16
CA LEU A 61 5.85 -12.93 -29.11
C LEU A 61 5.13 -13.06 -27.74
N PHE A 62 5.06 -14.27 -27.20
CA PHE A 62 4.42 -14.53 -25.90
C PHE A 62 5.17 -13.82 -24.78
N ASP A 63 6.50 -13.98 -24.68
CA ASP A 63 7.32 -13.34 -23.63
C ASP A 63 7.24 -11.80 -23.73
N MET A 64 7.28 -11.28 -24.95
CA MET A 64 7.17 -9.84 -25.18
C MET A 64 5.82 -9.29 -24.71
N VAL A 65 4.72 -9.92 -25.11
CA VAL A 65 3.38 -9.48 -24.71
C VAL A 65 3.19 -9.61 -23.20
N ALA A 66 3.62 -10.73 -22.60
CA ALA A 66 3.47 -10.97 -21.16
C ALA A 66 4.26 -9.92 -20.34
N ILE A 67 5.52 -9.67 -20.70
CA ILE A 67 6.36 -8.69 -19.99
C ILE A 67 5.86 -7.28 -20.19
N LEU A 68 5.49 -6.88 -21.42
CA LEU A 68 4.97 -5.53 -21.67
C LEU A 68 3.64 -5.29 -20.96
N ALA A 69 2.73 -6.27 -20.96
CA ALA A 69 1.48 -6.14 -20.21
C ALA A 69 1.73 -6.00 -18.70
N ALA A 70 2.59 -6.84 -18.13
CA ALA A 70 2.95 -6.73 -16.71
C ALA A 70 3.68 -5.42 -16.39
N MET A 71 4.51 -4.90 -17.32
CA MET A 71 5.20 -3.62 -17.17
C MET A 71 4.21 -2.45 -17.17
N VAL A 72 3.24 -2.43 -18.06
CA VAL A 72 2.19 -1.39 -18.07
C VAL A 72 1.45 -1.39 -16.74
N LEU A 73 1.00 -2.55 -16.26
CA LEU A 73 0.32 -2.65 -14.96
C LEU A 73 1.21 -2.16 -13.81
N ALA A 74 2.51 -2.48 -13.83
CA ALA A 74 3.45 -2.04 -12.79
C ALA A 74 3.74 -0.54 -12.83
N LEU A 75 3.69 0.09 -14.01
CA LEU A 75 3.81 1.54 -14.15
C LEU A 75 2.54 2.28 -13.73
N GLU A 76 1.38 1.67 -13.88
CA GLU A 76 0.12 2.23 -13.40
C GLU A 76 -0.04 2.12 -11.88
N SER A 77 0.46 1.04 -11.26
CA SER A 77 0.22 0.78 -9.85
C SER A 77 1.36 0.03 -9.18
N VAL A 78 1.82 0.56 -8.03
CA VAL A 78 2.85 -0.07 -7.17
C VAL A 78 2.48 -1.51 -6.81
N ARG A 79 1.20 -1.81 -6.65
CA ARG A 79 0.69 -3.14 -6.31
C ARG A 79 1.09 -4.22 -7.34
N HIS A 80 1.24 -3.84 -8.60
CA HIS A 80 1.57 -4.76 -9.69
C HIS A 80 3.09 -4.98 -9.89
N LEU A 81 3.95 -4.27 -9.15
CA LEU A 81 5.41 -4.46 -9.22
C LEU A 81 5.83 -5.91 -9.02
N ALA A 82 5.22 -6.60 -8.04
CA ALA A 82 5.52 -8.00 -7.76
C ALA A 82 5.20 -8.92 -8.96
N ILE A 83 4.10 -8.66 -9.66
CA ILE A 83 3.69 -9.41 -10.85
C ILE A 83 4.71 -9.18 -11.98
N PHE A 84 5.12 -7.94 -12.22
CA PHE A 84 6.11 -7.62 -13.22
C PHE A 84 7.46 -8.29 -12.92
N VAL A 85 7.96 -8.20 -11.68
CA VAL A 85 9.21 -8.84 -11.26
C VAL A 85 9.14 -10.35 -11.46
N ALA A 86 8.04 -10.99 -11.03
CA ALA A 86 7.85 -12.43 -11.17
C ALA A 86 7.78 -12.88 -12.64
N THR A 87 7.21 -12.05 -13.52
CA THR A 87 7.07 -12.37 -14.96
C THR A 87 8.38 -12.08 -15.72
N ALA A 88 9.01 -10.93 -15.47
CA ALA A 88 10.19 -10.48 -16.22
C ALA A 88 11.46 -11.25 -15.84
N THR A 89 11.69 -11.50 -14.55
CA THR A 89 12.96 -12.06 -14.07
C THR A 89 13.34 -13.40 -14.70
N PRO A 90 12.47 -14.43 -14.76
CA PRO A 90 12.84 -15.71 -15.37
C PRO A 90 13.19 -15.59 -16.84
N VAL A 91 12.43 -14.80 -17.58
CA VAL A 91 12.66 -14.57 -19.02
C VAL A 91 13.97 -13.82 -19.26
N LEU A 92 14.23 -12.77 -18.50
CA LEU A 92 15.49 -12.01 -18.59
C LEU A 92 16.69 -12.90 -18.27
N VAL A 93 16.66 -13.67 -17.19
CA VAL A 93 17.77 -14.56 -16.81
C VAL A 93 18.05 -15.58 -17.90
N ALA A 94 17.02 -16.20 -18.47
CA ALA A 94 17.20 -17.14 -19.58
C ALA A 94 17.76 -16.47 -20.83
N SER A 95 17.23 -15.33 -21.21
CA SER A 95 17.61 -14.59 -22.43
C SER A 95 18.99 -13.94 -22.34
N TRP A 96 19.36 -13.35 -21.20
CA TRP A 96 20.66 -12.72 -21.02
C TRP A 96 21.83 -13.72 -21.12
N SER A 97 21.64 -14.95 -20.72
CA SER A 97 22.65 -16.00 -20.92
C SER A 97 22.95 -16.21 -22.40
N GLU A 98 21.97 -16.12 -23.27
CA GLU A 98 22.13 -16.22 -24.71
C GLU A 98 22.75 -14.96 -25.32
N VAL A 99 22.29 -13.77 -24.90
CA VAL A 99 22.89 -12.49 -25.33
C VAL A 99 24.36 -12.47 -24.98
N TRP A 100 24.72 -12.87 -23.75
CA TRP A 100 26.11 -12.94 -23.31
C TRP A 100 26.95 -13.88 -24.16
N ARG A 101 26.46 -15.08 -24.47
CA ARG A 101 27.15 -16.03 -25.36
C ARG A 101 27.43 -15.44 -26.73
N ARG A 102 26.49 -14.73 -27.33
CA ARG A 102 26.65 -14.08 -28.64
C ARG A 102 27.68 -12.94 -28.59
N LEU A 103 27.64 -12.12 -27.55
CA LEU A 103 28.61 -11.04 -27.36
C LEU A 103 30.03 -11.60 -27.18
N ALA A 104 30.20 -12.62 -26.34
CA ALA A 104 31.46 -13.29 -26.11
C ALA A 104 32.04 -13.86 -27.43
N ALA A 105 31.19 -14.52 -28.23
CA ALA A 105 31.61 -15.03 -29.54
C ALA A 105 32.07 -13.94 -30.52
N ARG A 106 31.41 -12.76 -30.51
CA ARG A 106 31.80 -11.61 -31.34
C ARG A 106 33.13 -10.98 -30.90
N MET A 107 33.41 -11.02 -29.59
CA MET A 107 34.64 -10.49 -29.01
C MET A 107 35.79 -11.49 -29.06
N SER A 108 35.63 -12.66 -29.71
CA SER A 108 36.58 -13.77 -29.71
C SER A 108 37.03 -14.19 -28.29
N TRP A 109 36.16 -13.94 -27.31
CA TRP A 109 36.38 -14.27 -25.91
C TRP A 109 35.79 -15.66 -25.61
N SER A 110 36.67 -16.58 -25.20
CA SER A 110 36.20 -17.89 -24.75
C SER A 110 35.86 -17.80 -23.27
N PRO A 111 34.57 -17.88 -22.90
CA PRO A 111 34.22 -17.89 -21.50
C PRO A 111 34.88 -19.08 -20.79
N PRO A 112 35.28 -18.94 -19.53
CA PRO A 112 35.84 -20.04 -18.76
C PRO A 112 34.88 -21.24 -18.77
N ALA A 113 35.47 -22.44 -18.73
CA ALA A 113 34.65 -23.67 -18.70
C ALA A 113 33.58 -23.58 -17.61
N ALA A 114 32.34 -23.97 -17.97
CA ALA A 114 31.25 -23.93 -17.03
C ALA A 114 31.58 -24.76 -15.79
N PRO A 115 31.39 -24.22 -14.58
CA PRO A 115 31.70 -24.94 -13.36
C PRO A 115 30.94 -26.28 -13.30
N SER A 116 31.54 -27.26 -12.68
CA SER A 116 30.93 -28.60 -12.55
C SER A 116 29.53 -28.49 -11.91
N ARG A 117 28.68 -29.50 -12.19
CA ARG A 117 27.33 -29.54 -11.62
C ARG A 117 27.34 -29.38 -10.10
N ARG A 118 28.32 -29.99 -9.43
CA ARG A 118 28.44 -29.89 -7.95
C ARG A 118 28.69 -28.47 -7.50
N TRP A 119 29.56 -27.72 -8.15
CA TRP A 119 29.85 -26.33 -7.85
C TRP A 119 28.61 -25.42 -8.12
N ARG A 120 27.90 -25.67 -9.21
CA ARG A 120 26.66 -24.93 -9.49
C ARG A 120 25.60 -25.18 -8.44
N SER A 121 25.39 -26.46 -8.05
CA SER A 121 24.44 -26.79 -6.97
C SER A 121 24.88 -26.18 -5.63
N ALA A 122 26.16 -26.23 -5.27
CA ALA A 122 26.68 -25.63 -4.07
C ALA A 122 26.47 -24.09 -4.06
N ALA A 123 26.77 -23.42 -5.18
CA ALA A 123 26.54 -21.99 -5.33
C ALA A 123 25.03 -21.63 -5.20
N THR A 124 24.16 -22.41 -5.83
CA THR A 124 22.70 -22.22 -5.69
C THR A 124 22.25 -22.37 -4.24
N VAL A 125 22.71 -23.42 -3.56
CA VAL A 125 22.40 -23.63 -2.15
C VAL A 125 22.94 -22.48 -1.29
N ALA A 126 24.17 -22.02 -1.54
CA ALA A 126 24.76 -20.89 -0.83
C ALA A 126 23.96 -19.59 -1.03
N VAL A 127 23.54 -19.30 -2.26
CA VAL A 127 22.71 -18.14 -2.57
C VAL A 127 21.34 -18.25 -1.86
N LEU A 128 20.69 -19.41 -1.95
CA LEU A 128 19.41 -19.62 -1.27
C LEU A 128 19.54 -19.49 0.26
N ALA A 129 20.63 -20.01 0.83
CA ALA A 129 20.91 -19.86 2.25
C ALA A 129 21.15 -18.38 2.63
N LEU A 130 21.91 -17.63 1.85
CA LEU A 130 22.09 -16.18 2.06
C LEU A 130 20.78 -15.40 1.98
N VAL A 131 19.96 -15.71 0.98
CA VAL A 131 18.62 -15.11 0.85
C VAL A 131 17.75 -15.45 2.07
N ALA A 132 17.73 -16.72 2.48
CA ALA A 132 16.97 -17.15 3.64
C ALA A 132 17.44 -16.44 4.92
N VAL A 133 18.76 -16.35 5.14
CA VAL A 133 19.34 -15.61 6.28
C VAL A 133 18.97 -14.13 6.20
N GLY A 134 19.10 -13.50 5.03
CA GLY A 134 18.74 -12.10 4.83
C GLY A 134 17.25 -11.82 5.12
N VAL A 135 16.36 -12.66 4.59
CA VAL A 135 14.91 -12.57 4.84
C VAL A 135 14.60 -12.76 6.33
N THR A 136 15.20 -13.78 6.96
CA THR A 136 14.98 -14.05 8.40
C THR A 136 15.48 -12.89 9.26
N ALA A 137 16.69 -12.37 8.97
CA ALA A 137 17.25 -11.23 9.69
C ALA A 137 16.38 -9.99 9.54
N ARG A 138 15.91 -9.69 8.31
CA ARG A 138 15.01 -8.59 8.02
C ARG A 138 13.67 -8.73 8.74
N THR A 139 13.10 -9.93 8.72
CA THR A 139 11.83 -10.22 9.42
C THR A 139 11.99 -10.07 10.93
N ALA A 140 13.09 -10.58 11.50
CA ALA A 140 13.37 -10.43 12.92
C ALA A 140 13.58 -8.97 13.33
N ASP A 141 14.27 -8.16 12.49
CA ASP A 141 14.43 -6.71 12.72
C ASP A 141 13.08 -5.99 12.65
N ASN A 142 12.26 -6.28 11.64
CA ASN A 142 10.92 -5.72 11.51
C ASN A 142 10.03 -6.06 12.72
N LEU A 143 10.04 -7.32 13.18
CA LEU A 143 9.27 -7.73 14.37
C LEU A 143 9.72 -7.02 15.64
N ARG A 144 11.03 -6.79 15.81
CA ARG A 144 11.57 -6.03 16.94
C ARG A 144 11.14 -4.56 16.91
N ARG A 145 11.04 -3.96 15.74
CA ARG A 145 10.63 -2.56 15.55
C ARG A 145 9.12 -2.37 15.53
N GLN A 146 8.36 -3.44 15.31
CA GLN A 146 6.91 -3.37 15.12
C GLN A 146 6.18 -2.63 16.27
N PRO A 147 6.47 -2.82 17.57
CA PRO A 147 5.80 -2.08 18.62
C PRO A 147 6.00 -0.57 18.50
N ALA A 148 7.24 -0.12 18.22
CA ALA A 148 7.54 1.30 18.04
C ALA A 148 6.90 1.87 16.77
N LEU A 149 6.93 1.13 15.66
CA LEU A 149 6.28 1.52 14.42
C LEU A 149 4.76 1.58 14.56
N THR A 150 4.16 0.64 15.29
CA THR A 150 2.72 0.65 15.58
C THR A 150 2.34 1.88 16.37
N THR A 151 3.09 2.21 17.42
CA THR A 151 2.81 3.41 18.24
C THR A 151 2.96 4.71 17.44
N GLN A 152 3.86 4.74 16.44
CA GLN A 152 4.06 5.92 15.58
C GLN A 152 3.06 5.98 14.42
N SER A 153 2.52 4.86 13.98
CA SER A 153 1.69 4.78 12.76
C SER A 153 0.19 4.65 13.04
N VAL A 154 -0.21 4.26 14.26
CA VAL A 154 -1.62 4.16 14.65
C VAL A 154 -1.88 4.90 15.97
N PRO A 155 -3.09 5.43 16.18
CA PRO A 155 -3.41 6.33 17.29
C PRO A 155 -3.68 5.53 18.59
N THR A 156 -2.69 4.80 19.11
CA THR A 156 -2.87 3.95 20.31
C THR A 156 -3.28 4.77 21.51
N GLY A 157 -2.61 5.90 21.78
CA GLY A 157 -2.92 6.79 22.90
C GLY A 157 -4.32 7.43 22.77
N ALA A 158 -4.68 7.87 21.57
CA ALA A 158 -6.01 8.42 21.30
C ALA A 158 -7.11 7.33 21.47
N ALA A 159 -6.83 6.10 21.06
CA ALA A 159 -7.78 4.98 21.24
C ALA A 159 -7.96 4.62 22.72
N ASP A 160 -6.87 4.62 23.51
CA ASP A 160 -6.95 4.40 24.96
C ASP A 160 -7.71 5.52 25.66
N TRP A 161 -7.46 6.77 25.26
CA TRP A 161 -8.22 7.92 25.75
C TRP A 161 -9.72 7.80 25.44
N LEU A 162 -10.07 7.44 24.19
CA LEU A 162 -11.46 7.20 23.80
C LEU A 162 -12.13 6.06 24.58
N ALA A 163 -11.38 5.00 24.87
CA ALA A 163 -11.90 3.89 25.68
C ALA A 163 -12.25 4.32 27.11
N ALA A 164 -11.50 5.28 27.66
CA ALA A 164 -11.76 5.87 28.97
C ALA A 164 -12.87 6.93 28.98
N HIS A 165 -13.29 7.44 27.82
CA HIS A 165 -14.28 8.53 27.67
C HIS A 165 -15.46 8.11 26.77
N PRO A 166 -16.32 7.19 27.24
CA PRO A 166 -17.45 6.72 26.45
C PRO A 166 -18.50 7.80 26.13
N GLU A 167 -18.52 8.88 26.89
CA GLU A 167 -19.44 10.01 26.77
C GLU A 167 -19.17 10.92 25.57
N VAL A 168 -18.03 10.78 24.90
CA VAL A 168 -17.58 11.70 23.81
C VAL A 168 -18.52 11.69 22.61
N GLY A 169 -19.29 10.62 22.40
CA GLY A 169 -20.21 10.47 21.29
C GLY A 169 -20.10 9.14 20.57
N THR A 170 -20.87 8.96 19.52
CA THR A 170 -20.97 7.69 18.80
C THR A 170 -20.40 7.72 17.39
N ARG A 171 -20.46 8.84 16.69
CA ARG A 171 -20.09 9.00 15.28
C ARG A 171 -18.72 9.67 15.16
N MET A 172 -17.74 8.88 14.77
CA MET A 172 -16.35 9.29 14.62
C MET A 172 -16.06 9.66 13.17
N PHE A 173 -15.48 10.82 12.90
CA PHE A 173 -14.72 11.04 11.68
C PHE A 173 -13.25 10.65 11.95
N ASN A 174 -12.72 9.66 11.24
CA ASN A 174 -11.40 9.10 11.51
C ASN A 174 -10.51 9.14 10.28
N GLN A 175 -9.19 9.17 10.50
CA GLN A 175 -8.19 9.01 9.46
C GLN A 175 -8.35 7.63 8.78
N TYR A 176 -8.29 7.59 7.44
CA TYR A 176 -8.54 6.40 6.63
C TYR A 176 -7.64 5.21 7.00
N ALA A 177 -6.32 5.46 7.11
CA ALA A 177 -5.35 4.41 7.41
C ALA A 177 -5.55 3.77 8.79
N TRP A 178 -6.20 4.47 9.72
CA TRP A 178 -6.47 3.97 11.07
C TRP A 178 -7.79 3.20 11.19
N GLY A 179 -8.62 3.23 10.15
CA GLY A 179 -9.97 2.65 10.19
C GLY A 179 -9.98 1.19 10.61
N GLY A 180 -9.07 0.36 10.07
CA GLY A 180 -8.95 -1.05 10.47
C GLY A 180 -8.56 -1.23 11.93
N TYR A 181 -7.57 -0.47 12.42
CA TYR A 181 -7.16 -0.50 13.83
C TYR A 181 -8.27 -0.05 14.77
N LEU A 182 -8.93 1.06 14.47
CA LEU A 182 -10.03 1.59 15.29
C LEU A 182 -11.24 0.67 15.27
N ALA A 183 -11.53 0.03 14.13
CA ALA A 183 -12.59 -0.96 14.04
C ALA A 183 -12.33 -2.16 14.95
N ASP A 184 -11.12 -2.72 14.91
CA ASP A 184 -10.72 -3.84 15.77
C ASP A 184 -10.73 -3.44 17.26
N ARG A 185 -10.18 -2.27 17.58
CA ARG A 185 -10.08 -1.77 18.97
C ARG A 185 -11.42 -1.53 19.62
N PHE A 186 -12.41 -1.09 18.86
CA PHE A 186 -13.74 -0.76 19.35
C PHE A 186 -14.81 -1.81 19.03
N TYR A 187 -14.48 -2.89 18.36
CA TYR A 187 -15.36 -4.03 18.20
C TYR A 187 -15.35 -4.89 19.51
N PRO A 188 -16.43 -5.27 20.09
CA PRO A 188 -17.83 -5.16 19.67
C PRO A 188 -18.61 -4.01 20.37
N ILE A 189 -17.99 -2.87 20.65
CA ILE A 189 -18.66 -1.75 21.32
C ILE A 189 -19.70 -1.14 20.35
N PRO A 190 -21.00 -1.34 20.57
CA PRO A 190 -22.03 -1.01 19.58
C PRO A 190 -22.20 0.49 19.32
N ASN A 191 -21.53 1.33 20.11
CA ASN A 191 -21.76 2.77 20.14
C ASN A 191 -20.61 3.60 19.54
N ARG A 192 -19.70 3.01 18.75
CA ARG A 192 -18.66 3.77 18.06
C ARG A 192 -18.69 3.46 16.57
N ARG A 193 -19.18 4.40 15.77
CA ARG A 193 -19.31 4.28 14.32
C ARG A 193 -18.22 5.07 13.64
N LEU A 194 -17.36 4.38 12.90
CA LEU A 194 -16.33 4.99 12.09
C LEU A 194 -16.96 5.60 10.82
N PHE A 195 -16.39 6.71 10.36
CA PHE A 195 -16.75 7.29 9.07
C PHE A 195 -16.22 6.46 7.91
N VAL A 196 -14.94 6.04 8.01
CA VAL A 196 -14.27 5.18 7.01
C VAL A 196 -13.47 4.07 7.70
N PHE A 197 -13.33 2.95 7.01
CA PHE A 197 -12.37 1.90 7.37
C PHE A 197 -11.65 1.41 6.10
N SER A 198 -10.56 0.65 6.27
CA SER A 198 -9.57 0.36 5.20
C SER A 198 -10.07 -0.54 4.07
N GLU A 199 -11.39 -0.75 3.92
CA GLU A 199 -11.99 -1.59 2.88
C GLU A 199 -12.71 -0.73 1.84
N GLY A 200 -11.92 -0.19 0.90
CA GLY A 200 -12.41 0.78 -0.09
C GLY A 200 -13.57 0.30 -0.94
N VAL A 201 -13.65 -0.99 -1.25
CA VAL A 201 -14.76 -1.56 -2.05
C VAL A 201 -16.09 -1.46 -1.32
N LEU A 202 -16.09 -1.74 -0.01
CA LEU A 202 -17.31 -1.66 0.80
C LEU A 202 -17.75 -0.22 1.06
N MET A 203 -16.80 0.71 1.09
CA MET A 203 -17.07 2.13 1.30
C MET A 203 -17.73 2.80 0.09
N GLY A 204 -17.34 2.40 -1.11
CA GLY A 204 -17.76 3.02 -2.36
C GLY A 204 -17.12 4.39 -2.61
N ASP A 205 -17.15 4.82 -3.86
CA ASP A 205 -16.49 6.06 -4.30
C ASP A 205 -17.08 7.31 -3.62
N GLU A 206 -18.39 7.37 -3.46
CA GLU A 206 -19.06 8.52 -2.85
C GLU A 206 -18.54 8.81 -1.45
N LEU A 207 -18.49 7.78 -0.58
CA LEU A 207 -18.03 7.96 0.80
C LEU A 207 -16.55 8.31 0.85
N LEU A 208 -15.73 7.71 -0.03
CA LEU A 208 -14.30 8.02 -0.11
C LEU A 208 -14.07 9.46 -0.60
N PHE A 209 -14.85 9.98 -1.55
CA PHE A 209 -14.75 11.38 -1.95
C PHE A 209 -15.24 12.34 -0.86
N ARG A 210 -16.30 12.01 -0.13
CA ARG A 210 -16.74 12.79 1.05
C ARG A 210 -15.66 12.81 2.13
N TYR A 211 -15.01 11.66 2.41
CA TYR A 211 -13.87 11.59 3.31
C TYR A 211 -12.75 12.52 2.88
N ARG A 212 -12.30 12.41 1.62
CA ARG A 212 -11.23 13.25 1.07
C ARG A 212 -11.59 14.73 1.16
N HIS A 213 -12.83 15.09 0.89
CA HIS A 213 -13.32 16.46 0.93
C HIS A 213 -13.11 17.09 2.31
N VAL A 214 -13.39 16.35 3.38
CA VAL A 214 -13.13 16.78 4.76
C VAL A 214 -11.63 16.75 5.09
N ALA A 215 -10.95 15.66 4.79
CA ALA A 215 -9.53 15.49 5.11
C ALA A 215 -8.63 16.56 4.46
N ALA A 216 -8.98 17.01 3.24
CA ALA A 216 -8.29 18.07 2.51
C ALA A 216 -8.82 19.48 2.82
N VAL A 217 -9.76 19.63 3.76
CA VAL A 217 -10.38 20.91 4.13
C VAL A 217 -10.93 21.65 2.91
N SER A 218 -11.54 20.92 1.97
CA SER A 218 -12.12 21.51 0.76
C SER A 218 -13.37 22.36 1.11
N PRO A 219 -13.73 23.38 0.31
CA PRO A 219 -14.93 24.20 0.57
C PRO A 219 -16.17 23.34 0.80
N GLY A 220 -16.91 23.52 1.90
CA GLY A 220 -18.06 22.70 2.27
C GLY A 220 -17.73 21.49 3.16
N TRP A 221 -16.53 21.37 3.68
CA TRP A 221 -16.13 20.26 4.55
C TRP A 221 -16.96 20.18 5.85
N ARG A 222 -17.42 21.34 6.40
CA ARG A 222 -18.26 21.40 7.60
C ARG A 222 -19.60 20.73 7.36
N GLU A 223 -20.23 21.05 6.25
CA GLU A 223 -21.51 20.51 5.83
C GLU A 223 -21.47 18.97 5.71
N VAL A 224 -20.33 18.41 5.28
CA VAL A 224 -20.16 16.95 5.23
C VAL A 224 -20.16 16.34 6.63
N LEU A 225 -19.46 16.96 7.59
CA LEU A 225 -19.45 16.51 8.98
C LEU A 225 -20.81 16.66 9.63
N ASP A 226 -21.53 17.75 9.34
CA ASP A 226 -22.86 18.03 9.87
C ASP A 226 -23.91 17.03 9.33
N GLN A 227 -23.93 16.81 8.02
CA GLN A 227 -24.82 15.83 7.38
C GLN A 227 -24.59 14.40 7.87
N ALA A 228 -23.32 14.05 8.16
CA ALA A 228 -22.98 12.75 8.71
C ALA A 228 -23.27 12.66 10.23
N GLY A 229 -23.59 13.78 10.87
CA GLY A 229 -23.83 13.86 12.31
C GLY A 229 -22.60 13.47 13.13
N VAL A 230 -21.42 13.92 12.70
CA VAL A 230 -20.16 13.58 13.38
C VAL A 230 -20.10 14.24 14.75
N ASP A 231 -19.86 13.45 15.79
CA ASP A 231 -19.76 13.92 17.18
C ASP A 231 -18.33 14.30 17.54
N TYR A 232 -17.34 13.55 16.98
CA TYR A 232 -15.92 13.79 17.25
C TYR A 232 -15.04 13.35 16.08
N VAL A 233 -13.86 13.96 15.99
CA VAL A 233 -12.85 13.74 14.95
C VAL A 233 -11.62 13.12 15.59
N VAL A 234 -11.06 12.05 14.97
CA VAL A 234 -9.79 11.43 15.34
C VAL A 234 -8.89 11.46 14.11
N PHE A 235 -7.91 12.34 14.11
CA PHE A 235 -7.13 12.61 12.92
C PHE A 235 -5.64 12.85 13.22
N ASP A 236 -4.81 12.90 12.16
CA ASP A 236 -3.37 13.13 12.29
C ASP A 236 -3.08 14.47 12.96
N SER A 237 -2.19 14.46 13.94
CA SER A 237 -1.64 15.68 14.56
C SER A 237 -0.82 16.47 13.54
N GLY A 238 -1.07 17.78 13.44
CA GLY A 238 -0.40 18.67 12.49
C GLY A 238 -0.92 18.58 11.05
N SER A 239 -2.04 17.90 10.81
CA SER A 239 -2.71 17.88 9.50
C SER A 239 -3.45 19.18 9.22
N PRO A 240 -3.78 19.51 7.94
CA PRO A 240 -4.62 20.67 7.63
C PRO A 240 -5.97 20.66 8.36
N LEU A 241 -6.56 19.49 8.57
CA LEU A 241 -7.80 19.36 9.32
C LEU A 241 -7.61 19.70 10.82
N ASP A 242 -6.49 19.29 11.42
CA ASP A 242 -6.14 19.67 12.80
C ASP A 242 -5.98 21.18 12.94
N GLU A 243 -5.26 21.82 12.00
CA GLU A 243 -5.07 23.28 12.03
C GLU A 243 -6.40 24.05 12.00
N VAL A 244 -7.31 23.64 11.10
CA VAL A 244 -8.60 24.32 10.96
C VAL A 244 -9.52 24.04 12.15
N LEU A 245 -9.58 22.80 12.65
CA LEU A 245 -10.39 22.46 13.81
C LEU A 245 -9.92 23.18 15.09
N SER A 246 -8.63 23.50 15.18
CA SER A 246 -8.07 24.20 16.34
C SER A 246 -8.59 25.64 16.53
N ILE A 247 -9.07 26.26 15.45
CA ILE A 247 -9.62 27.62 15.43
C ILE A 247 -11.14 27.64 15.21
N GLU A 248 -11.77 26.49 15.00
CA GLU A 248 -13.20 26.38 14.72
C GLU A 248 -14.00 26.35 16.02
N PRO A 249 -14.88 27.36 16.30
CA PRO A 249 -15.56 27.48 17.59
C PRO A 249 -16.48 26.28 17.92
N SER A 250 -16.98 25.59 16.91
CA SER A 250 -17.86 24.42 17.08
C SER A 250 -17.12 23.14 17.51
N TRP A 251 -15.80 23.19 17.61
CA TRP A 251 -14.97 22.05 17.97
C TRP A 251 -14.03 22.39 19.13
N ARG A 252 -13.87 21.46 20.05
CA ARG A 252 -12.97 21.59 21.21
C ARG A 252 -11.95 20.47 21.20
N LEU A 253 -10.67 20.83 21.30
CA LEU A 253 -9.60 19.85 21.48
C LEU A 253 -9.79 19.10 22.81
N ALA A 254 -9.88 17.78 22.75
CA ALA A 254 -10.06 16.90 23.91
C ALA A 254 -8.80 16.07 24.21
N TYR A 255 -8.02 15.72 23.17
CA TYR A 255 -6.79 14.95 23.30
C TYR A 255 -5.81 15.35 22.20
N ARG A 256 -4.51 15.28 22.52
CA ARG A 256 -3.41 15.45 21.56
C ARG A 256 -2.18 14.66 22.01
N ASP A 257 -1.59 13.93 21.06
CA ASP A 257 -0.22 13.40 21.19
C ASP A 257 0.58 13.66 19.90
N ALA A 258 1.74 13.01 19.74
CA ALA A 258 2.58 13.18 18.55
C ALA A 258 1.95 12.56 17.27
N THR A 259 1.02 11.63 17.41
CA THR A 259 0.40 10.90 16.31
C THR A 259 -0.98 11.44 15.99
N ALA A 260 -1.82 11.67 17.01
CA ALA A 260 -3.24 11.92 16.82
C ALA A 260 -3.76 13.10 17.64
N VAL A 261 -4.87 13.69 17.15
CA VAL A 261 -5.72 14.63 17.88
C VAL A 261 -7.15 14.10 17.94
N ILE A 262 -7.84 14.47 19.03
CA ILE A 262 -9.28 14.27 19.16
C ILE A 262 -9.94 15.62 19.38
N TYR A 263 -10.83 15.97 18.47
CA TYR A 263 -11.73 17.10 18.62
C TYR A 263 -13.14 16.62 18.86
N VAL A 264 -13.80 17.19 19.83
CA VAL A 264 -15.20 16.90 20.20
C VAL A 264 -16.05 18.09 19.82
N ARG A 265 -17.21 17.83 19.25
CA ARG A 265 -18.16 18.87 18.92
C ARG A 265 -18.61 19.60 20.19
N SER A 266 -18.51 20.92 20.20
CA SER A 266 -19.04 21.73 21.28
C SER A 266 -20.58 21.64 21.29
N PRO A 267 -21.23 21.53 22.45
CA PRO A 267 -22.68 21.64 22.51
C PRO A 267 -23.10 23.01 21.95
N PRO A 268 -24.27 23.10 21.29
CA PRO A 268 -24.81 24.33 20.72
C PRO A 268 -25.06 25.41 21.77
#